data_773700c34522d8b8318d50820b2ea6e5
#
_entry.id   773700c34522d8b8318d50820b2ea6e5
#
_cell.length_a   1.000
_cell.length_b   1.000
_cell.length_c   1.000
_cell.angle_alpha   90.00
_cell.angle_beta   90.00
_cell.angle_gamma   90.00
#
_symmetry.space_group_name_H-M   'P 1'
#
loop_
_entity.id
_entity.type
_entity.pdbx_description
1 polymer ?
#
loop_
_entity_poly.entity_id
_entity_poly.type
_entity_poly.pdbx_seq_one_letter_code
_entity_poly.pdbx_strand_id
1 'polypeptide(L)'
;MKERLDVLLVKRGLAESREKAKAIIMSGNVFVEDQREDKAGTMFSESVDIVVKGAAMKYVSRGGYKLEKAIEQYGVSVKGKICMDIGSSTGGFTDCMLQNGAVKVYSVDVGTNQLAWKLRQDERVICMEKTNIRYVTPEDIPEKIQFASIDVSFISLTKVLEPARNLLTDAGEIVCLIKPQFEAGREKVGKKGVVREKSVHREVIIKIIEYADMIGYLPMKLDYSPIKGPEGNIEYLLHIKKNVKIEQDADNHEDRVYEKMAENELTPNQKMEVIQEKYGIDIRGIVEKAHKSL
;
A
#
# COMPACT_ATOMS: atom_id res chain seq x y z
N MET A 1 40.85 1.87 -22.05
CA MET A 1 40.09 2.99 -22.67
C MET A 1 39.17 3.58 -21.58
N LYS A 2 38.80 4.87 -21.66
CA LYS A 2 37.80 5.43 -20.70
C LYS A 2 36.42 5.40 -21.35
N GLU A 3 35.39 5.00 -20.61
CA GLU A 3 34.03 4.91 -21.07
C GLU A 3 33.04 5.46 -20.04
N ARG A 4 31.87 5.89 -20.52
CA ARG A 4 30.82 6.43 -19.65
C ARG A 4 30.28 5.36 -18.69
N LEU A 5 29.96 5.77 -17.46
CA LEU A 5 29.43 4.85 -16.44
C LEU A 5 28.14 4.15 -16.89
N ASP A 6 27.20 4.89 -17.52
CA ASP A 6 25.94 4.31 -18.01
C ASP A 6 26.17 3.24 -19.09
N VAL A 7 27.22 3.37 -19.89
CA VAL A 7 27.61 2.38 -20.90
C VAL A 7 28.32 1.19 -20.26
N LEU A 8 29.24 1.45 -19.31
CA LEU A 8 29.95 0.39 -18.58
C LEU A 8 29.00 -0.54 -17.83
N LEU A 9 27.94 0.00 -17.18
CA LEU A 9 26.96 -0.82 -16.50
C LEU A 9 26.25 -1.79 -17.45
N VAL A 10 25.88 -1.32 -18.65
CA VAL A 10 25.23 -2.18 -19.65
C VAL A 10 26.22 -3.23 -20.21
N LYS A 11 27.43 -2.83 -20.57
CA LYS A 11 28.46 -3.76 -21.08
C LYS A 11 28.78 -4.88 -20.09
N ARG A 12 28.75 -4.59 -18.79
CA ARG A 12 29.03 -5.58 -17.74
C ARG A 12 27.80 -6.36 -17.27
N GLY A 13 26.65 -6.18 -17.92
CA GLY A 13 25.40 -6.85 -17.52
C GLY A 13 24.82 -6.39 -16.19
N LEU A 14 25.30 -5.25 -15.64
CA LEU A 14 24.81 -4.65 -14.39
C LEU A 14 23.53 -3.84 -14.58
N ALA A 15 23.15 -3.57 -15.84
CA ALA A 15 21.88 -2.96 -16.21
C ALA A 15 21.46 -3.47 -17.60
N GLU A 16 20.14 -3.63 -17.83
CA GLU A 16 19.59 -4.17 -19.08
C GLU A 16 19.61 -3.13 -20.22
N SER A 17 19.56 -1.84 -19.91
CA SER A 17 19.60 -0.74 -20.86
C SER A 17 20.29 0.49 -20.28
N ARG A 18 20.69 1.44 -21.14
CA ARG A 18 21.30 2.70 -20.71
C ARG A 18 20.34 3.55 -19.88
N GLU A 19 19.04 3.51 -20.14
CA GLU A 19 18.01 4.19 -19.38
C GLU A 19 17.92 3.61 -17.97
N LYS A 20 17.93 2.28 -17.84
CA LYS A 20 17.99 1.60 -16.52
C LYS A 20 19.30 1.88 -15.81
N ALA A 21 20.43 1.88 -16.51
CA ALA A 21 21.71 2.25 -15.92
C ALA A 21 21.71 3.67 -15.36
N LYS A 22 21.17 4.66 -16.08
CA LYS A 22 21.00 6.02 -15.59
C LYS A 22 20.13 6.09 -14.33
N ALA A 23 19.01 5.39 -14.33
CA ALA A 23 18.11 5.34 -13.16
C ALA A 23 18.82 4.75 -11.92
N ILE A 24 19.57 3.66 -12.08
CA ILE A 24 20.35 3.02 -11.01
C ILE A 24 21.45 3.97 -10.49
N ILE A 25 22.17 4.68 -11.37
CA ILE A 25 23.19 5.64 -11.01
C ILE A 25 22.55 6.81 -10.24
N MET A 26 21.49 7.41 -10.78
CA MET A 26 20.80 8.56 -10.16
C MET A 26 20.12 8.20 -8.83
N SER A 27 19.78 6.94 -8.61
CA SER A 27 19.28 6.46 -7.31
C SER A 27 20.38 6.36 -6.24
N GLY A 28 21.65 6.57 -6.64
CA GLY A 28 22.80 6.53 -5.75
C GLY A 28 23.21 5.12 -5.31
N ASN A 29 22.84 4.13 -6.08
CA ASN A 29 23.12 2.71 -5.82
C ASN A 29 24.42 2.23 -6.49
N VAL A 30 25.10 3.08 -7.26
CA VAL A 30 26.35 2.74 -7.95
C VAL A 30 27.54 3.28 -7.17
N PHE A 31 28.50 2.42 -6.90
CA PHE A 31 29.77 2.73 -6.26
C PHE A 31 30.90 2.35 -7.22
N VAL A 32 31.82 3.26 -7.44
CA VAL A 32 33.02 3.09 -8.23
C VAL A 32 34.21 3.23 -7.31
N GLU A 33 35.05 2.17 -7.16
CA GLU A 33 36.15 2.13 -6.20
C GLU A 33 35.70 2.55 -4.77
N ASP A 34 34.59 1.98 -4.31
CA ASP A 34 33.93 2.27 -3.02
C ASP A 34 33.36 3.69 -2.86
N GLN A 35 33.50 4.57 -3.85
CA GLN A 35 32.90 5.90 -3.84
C GLN A 35 31.58 5.91 -4.57
N ARG A 36 30.54 6.49 -3.94
CA ARG A 36 29.23 6.66 -4.55
C ARG A 36 29.31 7.60 -5.75
N GLU A 37 28.79 7.13 -6.89
CA GLU A 37 28.71 7.92 -8.11
C GLU A 37 27.25 8.09 -8.55
N ASP A 38 26.83 9.34 -8.75
CA ASP A 38 25.46 9.71 -9.10
C ASP A 38 25.32 10.31 -10.52
N LYS A 39 26.45 10.50 -11.21
CA LYS A 39 26.47 11.08 -12.56
C LYS A 39 26.71 10.01 -13.63
N ALA A 40 25.68 9.69 -14.39
CA ALA A 40 25.71 8.66 -15.44
C ALA A 40 26.74 8.93 -16.57
N GLY A 41 27.13 10.19 -16.75
CA GLY A 41 28.09 10.60 -17.79
C GLY A 41 29.53 10.56 -17.35
N THR A 42 29.86 10.28 -16.09
CA THR A 42 31.25 10.22 -15.62
C THR A 42 32.03 9.14 -16.36
N MET A 43 33.27 9.47 -16.73
CA MET A 43 34.15 8.63 -17.52
C MET A 43 35.11 7.83 -16.63
N PHE A 44 35.04 6.51 -16.69
CA PHE A 44 35.90 5.60 -15.95
C PHE A 44 36.70 4.68 -16.87
N SER A 45 37.80 4.11 -16.34
CA SER A 45 38.51 3.03 -17.04
C SER A 45 37.56 1.82 -17.21
N GLU A 46 37.69 1.10 -18.33
CA GLU A 46 36.96 -0.16 -18.52
C GLU A 46 37.28 -1.22 -17.46
N SER A 47 38.41 -1.09 -16.76
CA SER A 47 38.83 -2.02 -15.69
C SER A 47 38.47 -1.55 -14.29
N VAL A 48 37.80 -0.39 -14.12
CA VAL A 48 37.46 0.16 -12.81
C VAL A 48 36.51 -0.80 -12.06
N ASP A 49 36.68 -0.92 -10.77
CA ASP A 49 35.74 -1.69 -9.95
C ASP A 49 34.40 -0.94 -9.82
N ILE A 50 33.31 -1.61 -10.17
CA ILE A 50 31.96 -1.07 -10.10
C ILE A 50 31.07 -2.04 -9.30
N VAL A 51 30.55 -1.54 -8.20
CA VAL A 51 29.59 -2.26 -7.35
C VAL A 51 28.24 -1.56 -7.45
N VAL A 52 27.22 -2.29 -7.88
CA VAL A 52 25.82 -1.84 -7.78
C VAL A 52 25.26 -2.39 -6.49
N LYS A 53 25.06 -1.50 -5.51
CA LYS A 53 24.44 -1.85 -4.22
C LYS A 53 22.93 -1.73 -4.38
N GLY A 54 22.24 -2.84 -4.26
CA GLY A 54 20.79 -2.98 -4.39
C GLY A 54 20.44 -3.80 -5.63
N ALA A 55 19.76 -4.90 -5.41
CA ALA A 55 19.12 -5.64 -6.50
C ALA A 55 18.17 -4.69 -7.26
N ALA A 56 18.04 -4.88 -8.57
CA ALA A 56 16.97 -4.23 -9.33
C ALA A 56 15.66 -4.40 -8.56
N MET A 57 14.93 -3.31 -8.34
CA MET A 57 13.67 -3.40 -7.61
C MET A 57 12.76 -4.41 -8.31
N LYS A 58 12.24 -5.36 -7.56
CA LYS A 58 11.31 -6.38 -8.05
C LYS A 58 10.07 -5.74 -8.70
N TYR A 59 9.65 -4.59 -8.18
CA TYR A 59 8.48 -3.84 -8.61
C TYR A 59 8.86 -2.44 -9.11
N VAL A 60 7.97 -1.78 -9.87
CA VAL A 60 8.16 -0.41 -10.38
C VAL A 60 8.39 0.63 -9.28
N SER A 61 8.00 0.33 -8.05
CA SER A 61 8.28 1.15 -6.87
C SER A 61 8.37 0.30 -5.61
N ARG A 62 8.97 0.87 -4.54
CA ARG A 62 9.07 0.21 -3.22
C ARG A 62 7.69 -0.16 -2.62
N GLY A 63 6.62 0.52 -3.08
CA GLY A 63 5.26 0.20 -2.66
C GLY A 63 4.90 -1.28 -2.84
N GLY A 64 5.35 -1.90 -3.94
CA GLY A 64 5.09 -3.32 -4.22
C GLY A 64 5.46 -4.28 -3.07
N TYR A 65 6.54 -4.00 -2.34
CA TYR A 65 6.96 -4.82 -1.19
C TYR A 65 5.96 -4.79 -0.02
N LYS A 66 5.16 -3.72 0.10
CA LYS A 66 4.11 -3.63 1.12
C LYS A 66 3.00 -4.66 0.85
N LEU A 67 2.52 -4.71 -0.40
CA LEU A 67 1.49 -5.66 -0.80
C LEU A 67 2.03 -7.09 -0.84
N GLU A 68 3.28 -7.29 -1.28
CA GLU A 68 3.95 -8.59 -1.24
C GLU A 68 3.93 -9.20 0.17
N LYS A 69 4.29 -8.40 1.19
CA LYS A 69 4.22 -8.84 2.59
C LYS A 69 2.82 -9.33 2.97
N ALA A 70 1.78 -8.60 2.55
CA ALA A 70 0.40 -9.01 2.84
C ALA A 70 0.02 -10.32 2.11
N ILE A 71 0.40 -10.47 0.85
CA ILE A 71 0.18 -11.70 0.08
C ILE A 71 0.84 -12.90 0.77
N GLU A 72 2.11 -12.76 1.14
CA GLU A 72 2.89 -13.85 1.75
C GLU A 72 2.41 -14.20 3.17
N GLN A 73 2.13 -13.19 4.01
CA GLN A 73 1.86 -13.43 5.42
C GLN A 73 0.37 -13.62 5.75
N TYR A 74 -0.54 -13.07 4.94
CA TYR A 74 -1.97 -13.20 5.20
C TYR A 74 -2.61 -14.35 4.42
N GLY A 75 -1.90 -14.93 3.46
CA GLY A 75 -2.44 -15.95 2.59
C GLY A 75 -3.46 -15.39 1.57
N VAL A 76 -3.38 -14.10 1.29
CA VAL A 76 -4.20 -13.45 0.26
C VAL A 76 -3.75 -13.92 -1.11
N SER A 77 -4.68 -14.33 -1.95
CA SER A 77 -4.40 -14.72 -3.33
C SER A 77 -5.04 -13.73 -4.31
N VAL A 78 -4.26 -13.23 -5.25
CA VAL A 78 -4.73 -12.41 -6.36
C VAL A 78 -4.73 -13.18 -7.69
N LYS A 79 -4.26 -14.44 -7.68
CA LYS A 79 -4.16 -15.28 -8.87
C LYS A 79 -5.51 -15.53 -9.51
N GLY A 80 -5.62 -15.20 -10.79
CA GLY A 80 -6.86 -15.36 -11.55
C GLY A 80 -7.96 -14.37 -11.20
N LYS A 81 -7.68 -13.37 -10.36
CA LYS A 81 -8.66 -12.38 -9.91
C LYS A 81 -8.63 -11.09 -10.74
N ILE A 82 -9.78 -10.44 -10.81
CA ILE A 82 -9.93 -9.04 -11.22
C ILE A 82 -9.71 -8.19 -9.99
N CYS A 83 -8.71 -7.32 -10.05
CA CYS A 83 -8.22 -6.53 -8.93
C CYS A 83 -8.37 -5.03 -9.17
N MET A 84 -8.28 -4.24 -8.09
CA MET A 84 -8.25 -2.79 -8.13
C MET A 84 -7.10 -2.28 -7.24
N ASP A 85 -6.35 -1.29 -7.74
CA ASP A 85 -5.31 -0.57 -7.02
C ASP A 85 -5.76 0.87 -6.79
N ILE A 86 -6.18 1.19 -5.58
CA ILE A 86 -6.70 2.50 -5.21
C ILE A 86 -5.56 3.35 -4.63
N GLY A 87 -5.19 4.43 -5.33
CA GLY A 87 -3.98 5.20 -5.07
C GLY A 87 -2.77 4.57 -5.73
N SER A 88 -2.92 4.18 -7.01
CA SER A 88 -1.92 3.39 -7.74
C SER A 88 -0.57 4.10 -7.92
N SER A 89 -0.55 5.44 -8.01
CA SER A 89 0.67 6.24 -8.19
C SER A 89 1.56 5.65 -9.30
N THR A 90 2.81 5.31 -9.00
CA THR A 90 3.73 4.68 -9.97
C THR A 90 3.31 3.25 -10.35
N GLY A 91 2.42 2.61 -9.60
CA GLY A 91 1.91 1.27 -9.88
C GLY A 91 2.63 0.14 -9.14
N GLY A 92 3.20 0.42 -7.97
CA GLY A 92 3.90 -0.62 -7.20
C GLY A 92 3.00 -1.78 -6.80
N PHE A 93 1.78 -1.50 -6.34
CA PHE A 93 0.81 -2.53 -5.99
C PHE A 93 0.23 -3.20 -7.24
N THR A 94 -0.07 -2.44 -8.29
CA THR A 94 -0.48 -2.96 -9.59
C THR A 94 0.54 -3.98 -10.12
N ASP A 95 1.83 -3.64 -10.14
CA ASP A 95 2.91 -4.53 -10.60
C ASP A 95 3.01 -5.79 -9.71
N CYS A 96 2.86 -5.63 -8.40
CA CYS A 96 2.83 -6.75 -7.46
C CYS A 96 1.66 -7.70 -7.76
N MET A 97 0.45 -7.18 -7.97
CA MET A 97 -0.72 -8.01 -8.31
C MET A 97 -0.54 -8.76 -9.63
N LEU A 98 -0.03 -8.09 -10.66
CA LEU A 98 0.21 -8.71 -11.97
C LEU A 98 1.25 -9.83 -11.91
N GLN A 99 2.36 -9.61 -11.16
CA GLN A 99 3.40 -10.63 -10.97
C GLN A 99 2.91 -11.82 -10.14
N ASN A 100 1.89 -11.63 -9.29
CA ASN A 100 1.22 -12.69 -8.52
C ASN A 100 0.00 -13.28 -9.25
N GLY A 101 -0.18 -13.00 -10.54
CA GLY A 101 -1.13 -13.68 -11.41
C GLY A 101 -2.53 -13.07 -11.45
N ALA A 102 -2.72 -11.80 -11.10
CA ALA A 102 -3.95 -11.08 -11.38
C ALA A 102 -4.22 -11.05 -12.90
N VAL A 103 -5.45 -11.28 -13.31
CA VAL A 103 -5.83 -11.31 -14.73
C VAL A 103 -6.21 -9.93 -15.25
N LYS A 104 -6.60 -9.02 -14.35
CA LYS A 104 -6.90 -7.62 -14.65
C LYS A 104 -6.72 -6.76 -13.41
N VAL A 105 -6.20 -5.54 -13.59
CA VAL A 105 -6.03 -4.56 -12.51
C VAL A 105 -6.54 -3.20 -12.96
N TYR A 106 -7.54 -2.68 -12.28
CA TYR A 106 -7.98 -1.28 -12.38
C TYR A 106 -7.08 -0.41 -11.51
N SER A 107 -6.21 0.40 -12.13
CA SER A 107 -5.27 1.29 -11.44
C SER A 107 -5.85 2.68 -11.31
N VAL A 108 -6.44 2.99 -10.15
CA VAL A 108 -7.20 4.21 -9.88
C VAL A 108 -6.32 5.22 -9.13
N ASP A 109 -6.17 6.42 -9.67
CA ASP A 109 -5.43 7.51 -9.03
C ASP A 109 -6.03 8.88 -9.39
N VAL A 110 -5.98 9.83 -8.44
CA VAL A 110 -6.39 11.23 -8.68
C VAL A 110 -5.34 12.00 -9.49
N GLY A 111 -4.10 11.54 -9.47
CA GLY A 111 -2.98 12.12 -10.21
C GLY A 111 -3.04 11.83 -11.72
N THR A 112 -2.04 12.31 -12.44
CA THR A 112 -1.92 12.12 -13.88
C THR A 112 -0.48 11.82 -14.26
N ASN A 113 -0.27 10.97 -15.26
CA ASN A 113 1.06 10.55 -15.76
C ASN A 113 1.98 9.94 -14.68
N GLN A 114 1.42 9.32 -13.67
CA GLN A 114 2.18 8.70 -12.58
C GLN A 114 2.48 7.23 -12.84
N LEU A 115 1.53 6.50 -13.41
CA LEU A 115 1.65 5.07 -13.66
C LEU A 115 2.84 4.76 -14.59
N ALA A 116 3.70 3.84 -14.20
CA ALA A 116 4.88 3.45 -14.97
C ALA A 116 4.50 2.99 -16.39
N TRP A 117 5.29 3.40 -17.38
CA TRP A 117 4.99 3.16 -18.80
C TRP A 117 4.77 1.69 -19.13
N LYS A 118 5.58 0.78 -18.56
CA LYS A 118 5.41 -0.67 -18.76
C LYS A 118 4.04 -1.18 -18.32
N LEU A 119 3.45 -0.58 -17.28
CA LEU A 119 2.13 -0.96 -16.79
C LEU A 119 1.00 -0.37 -17.65
N ARG A 120 1.21 0.82 -18.20
CA ARG A 120 0.26 1.40 -19.17
C ARG A 120 0.14 0.61 -20.46
N GLN A 121 1.19 -0.13 -20.82
CA GLN A 121 1.22 -0.98 -22.01
C GLN A 121 0.76 -2.41 -21.75
N ASP A 122 0.56 -2.82 -20.51
CA ASP A 122 0.08 -4.16 -20.16
C ASP A 122 -1.44 -4.23 -20.38
N GLU A 123 -1.89 -5.10 -21.26
CA GLU A 123 -3.30 -5.27 -21.63
C GLU A 123 -4.19 -5.64 -20.43
N ARG A 124 -3.62 -6.15 -19.36
CA ARG A 124 -4.33 -6.46 -18.11
C ARG A 124 -4.58 -5.24 -17.24
N VAL A 125 -3.99 -4.08 -17.54
CA VAL A 125 -4.09 -2.86 -16.73
C VAL A 125 -5.06 -1.89 -17.35
N ILE A 126 -6.07 -1.50 -16.57
CA ILE A 126 -6.96 -0.41 -16.92
C ILE A 126 -6.51 0.83 -16.13
N CYS A 127 -5.87 1.76 -16.82
CA CYS A 127 -5.36 2.99 -16.20
C CYS A 127 -6.50 4.01 -16.01
N MET A 128 -6.87 4.28 -14.77
CA MET A 128 -7.91 5.23 -14.36
C MET A 128 -7.29 6.41 -13.60
N GLU A 129 -6.47 7.20 -14.28
CA GLU A 129 -5.94 8.45 -13.74
C GLU A 129 -6.97 9.58 -13.76
N LYS A 130 -6.73 10.67 -12.99
CA LYS A 130 -7.69 11.76 -12.73
C LYS A 130 -9.02 11.26 -12.18
N THR A 131 -9.00 10.11 -11.53
CA THR A 131 -10.20 9.42 -11.04
C THR A 131 -10.20 9.40 -9.52
N ASN A 132 -11.24 9.96 -8.92
CA ASN A 132 -11.42 9.91 -7.48
C ASN A 132 -12.35 8.76 -7.13
N ILE A 133 -11.83 7.76 -6.44
CA ILE A 133 -12.55 6.55 -6.05
C ILE A 133 -13.90 6.83 -5.35
N ARG A 134 -14.03 7.96 -4.65
CA ARG A 134 -15.26 8.34 -3.95
C ARG A 134 -16.46 8.52 -4.88
N TYR A 135 -16.22 8.72 -6.16
CA TYR A 135 -17.25 8.98 -7.19
C TYR A 135 -17.32 7.86 -8.24
N VAL A 136 -16.49 6.83 -8.10
CA VAL A 136 -16.53 5.66 -9.00
C VAL A 136 -17.71 4.79 -8.62
N THR A 137 -18.49 4.44 -9.62
CA THR A 137 -19.71 3.64 -9.49
C THR A 137 -19.57 2.30 -10.23
N PRO A 138 -20.48 1.34 -10.03
CA PRO A 138 -20.48 0.09 -10.80
C PRO A 138 -20.67 0.29 -12.31
N GLU A 139 -21.21 1.43 -12.75
CA GLU A 139 -21.32 1.79 -14.17
C GLU A 139 -19.97 2.13 -14.80
N ASP A 140 -19.04 2.68 -14.01
CA ASP A 140 -17.66 3.01 -14.46
C ASP A 140 -16.79 1.75 -14.54
N ILE A 141 -17.12 0.71 -13.77
CA ILE A 141 -16.36 -0.54 -13.69
C ILE A 141 -17.33 -1.71 -13.88
N PRO A 142 -17.40 -2.26 -15.10
CA PRO A 142 -18.42 -3.27 -15.45
C PRO A 142 -18.22 -4.63 -14.77
N GLU A 143 -17.00 -4.89 -14.26
CA GLU A 143 -16.68 -6.14 -13.59
C GLU A 143 -16.61 -5.94 -12.07
N LYS A 144 -17.18 -6.87 -11.32
CA LYS A 144 -17.05 -6.88 -9.86
C LYS A 144 -15.61 -7.20 -9.43
N ILE A 145 -15.07 -6.43 -8.51
CA ILE A 145 -13.71 -6.55 -8.00
C ILE A 145 -13.63 -7.66 -6.95
N GLN A 146 -12.69 -8.57 -7.12
CA GLN A 146 -12.50 -9.70 -6.21
C GLN A 146 -11.46 -9.41 -5.14
N PHE A 147 -10.52 -8.50 -5.44
CA PHE A 147 -9.50 -8.03 -4.51
C PHE A 147 -9.17 -6.56 -4.79
N ALA A 148 -9.04 -5.76 -3.75
CA ALA A 148 -8.55 -4.39 -3.89
C ALA A 148 -7.37 -4.12 -2.94
N SER A 149 -6.46 -3.26 -3.38
CA SER A 149 -5.43 -2.64 -2.54
C SER A 149 -5.71 -1.16 -2.38
N ILE A 150 -5.39 -0.58 -1.20
CA ILE A 150 -5.58 0.84 -0.94
C ILE A 150 -4.31 1.43 -0.33
N ASP A 151 -3.64 2.32 -1.07
CA ASP A 151 -2.47 3.10 -0.63
C ASP A 151 -2.66 4.59 -0.94
N VAL A 152 -3.64 5.23 -0.32
CA VAL A 152 -3.99 6.63 -0.54
C VAL A 152 -3.24 7.57 0.41
N SER A 153 -3.08 8.84 0.00
CA SER A 153 -2.44 9.89 0.79
C SER A 153 -3.35 11.12 0.91
N PHE A 154 -3.20 11.85 2.02
CA PHE A 154 -3.94 13.10 2.31
C PHE A 154 -5.45 12.93 2.45
N ILE A 155 -5.93 11.72 2.67
CA ILE A 155 -7.33 11.39 2.89
C ILE A 155 -7.43 10.24 3.91
N SER A 156 -8.49 10.24 4.72
CA SER A 156 -8.77 9.13 5.63
C SER A 156 -9.35 7.94 4.89
N LEU A 157 -8.98 6.72 5.31
CA LEU A 157 -9.57 5.46 4.82
C LEU A 157 -11.09 5.43 5.01
N THR A 158 -11.64 6.12 6.01
CA THR A 158 -13.09 6.21 6.23
C THR A 158 -13.86 6.83 5.05
N LYS A 159 -13.18 7.57 4.16
CA LYS A 159 -13.77 8.15 2.95
C LYS A 159 -13.61 7.28 1.70
N VAL A 160 -12.86 6.19 1.81
CA VAL A 160 -12.47 5.35 0.67
C VAL A 160 -13.03 3.94 0.78
N LEU A 161 -13.14 3.41 2.00
CA LEU A 161 -13.55 2.03 2.24
C LEU A 161 -14.99 1.74 1.78
N GLU A 162 -15.93 2.65 2.01
CA GLU A 162 -17.32 2.47 1.62
C GLU A 162 -17.51 2.50 0.08
N PRO A 163 -16.99 3.49 -0.68
CA PRO A 163 -16.99 3.43 -2.15
C PRO A 163 -16.33 2.16 -2.69
N ALA A 164 -15.18 1.76 -2.14
CA ALA A 164 -14.52 0.53 -2.57
C ALA A 164 -15.39 -0.72 -2.34
N ARG A 165 -16.13 -0.77 -1.20
CA ARG A 165 -17.04 -1.87 -0.86
C ARG A 165 -18.12 -2.11 -1.92
N ASN A 166 -18.67 -1.05 -2.48
CA ASN A 166 -19.74 -1.10 -3.48
C ASN A 166 -19.29 -1.74 -4.80
N LEU A 167 -18.00 -1.74 -5.08
CA LEU A 167 -17.39 -2.32 -6.27
C LEU A 167 -16.99 -3.80 -6.08
N LEU A 168 -16.91 -4.27 -4.82
CA LEU A 168 -16.48 -5.63 -4.52
C LEU A 168 -17.56 -6.68 -4.81
N THR A 169 -17.08 -7.89 -5.14
CA THR A 169 -17.91 -9.11 -5.03
C THR A 169 -18.25 -9.38 -3.55
N ASP A 170 -19.21 -10.26 -3.30
CA ASP A 170 -19.61 -10.64 -1.93
C ASP A 170 -18.49 -11.32 -1.14
N ALA A 171 -17.58 -12.00 -1.83
CA ALA A 171 -16.39 -12.60 -1.24
C ALA A 171 -15.14 -11.71 -1.38
N GLY A 172 -15.32 -10.44 -1.79
CA GLY A 172 -14.21 -9.51 -2.07
C GLY A 172 -13.42 -9.16 -0.83
N GLU A 173 -12.12 -8.98 -1.02
CA GLU A 173 -11.14 -8.71 0.02
C GLU A 173 -10.37 -7.43 -0.27
N ILE A 174 -9.94 -6.73 0.77
CA ILE A 174 -9.10 -5.53 0.67
C ILE A 174 -7.87 -5.68 1.55
N VAL A 175 -6.72 -5.25 1.03
CA VAL A 175 -5.55 -4.90 1.84
C VAL A 175 -5.36 -3.38 1.77
N CYS A 176 -5.50 -2.69 2.89
CA CYS A 176 -5.35 -1.23 2.95
C CYS A 176 -4.21 -0.81 3.90
N LEU A 177 -3.57 0.31 3.55
CA LEU A 177 -2.56 0.95 4.39
C LEU A 177 -3.19 1.96 5.33
N ILE A 178 -3.12 1.68 6.62
CA ILE A 178 -3.42 2.66 7.68
C ILE A 178 -2.19 3.54 7.84
N LYS A 179 -2.35 4.83 7.54
CA LYS A 179 -1.30 5.84 7.64
C LYS A 179 -1.62 6.81 8.78
N PRO A 180 -0.99 6.68 9.96
CA PRO A 180 -1.33 7.49 11.12
C PRO A 180 -1.32 8.99 10.85
N GLN A 181 -0.44 9.48 10.00
CA GLN A 181 -0.32 10.89 9.64
C GLN A 181 -1.54 11.47 8.90
N PHE A 182 -2.38 10.63 8.29
CA PHE A 182 -3.60 11.05 7.60
C PHE A 182 -4.88 10.73 8.37
N GLU A 183 -4.77 10.04 9.51
CA GLU A 183 -5.88 9.57 10.32
C GLU A 183 -5.99 10.24 11.70
N ALA A 184 -4.86 10.74 12.25
CA ALA A 184 -4.76 11.13 13.66
C ALA A 184 -5.26 12.54 13.99
N GLY A 185 -5.56 13.39 12.99
CA GLY A 185 -5.80 14.81 13.22
C GLY A 185 -4.49 15.63 13.30
N ARG A 186 -4.58 16.91 12.93
CA ARG A 186 -3.39 17.76 12.76
C ARG A 186 -2.62 17.97 14.06
N GLU A 187 -3.29 18.01 15.19
CA GLU A 187 -2.73 18.26 16.53
C GLU A 187 -1.79 17.13 17.00
N LYS A 188 -2.00 15.90 16.48
CA LYS A 188 -1.21 14.71 16.83
C LYS A 188 -0.07 14.44 15.82
N VAL A 189 0.04 15.25 14.76
CA VAL A 189 1.06 15.12 13.74
C VAL A 189 2.20 16.10 14.03
N GLY A 190 3.41 15.58 14.18
CA GLY A 190 4.60 16.40 14.47
C GLY A 190 4.99 17.34 13.32
N LYS A 191 5.86 18.32 13.59
CA LYS A 191 6.29 19.38 12.64
C LYS A 191 6.81 18.88 11.29
N LYS A 192 7.31 17.64 11.22
CA LYS A 192 7.79 17.00 9.98
C LYS A 192 6.76 16.06 9.34
N GLY A 193 5.49 16.15 9.70
CA GLY A 193 4.46 15.26 9.18
C GLY A 193 4.54 13.81 9.70
N VAL A 194 5.22 13.59 10.85
CA VAL A 194 5.45 12.24 11.39
C VAL A 194 4.71 12.07 12.72
N VAL A 195 3.94 10.99 12.83
CA VAL A 195 3.32 10.54 14.08
C VAL A 195 4.30 9.58 14.78
N ARG A 196 4.69 9.92 16.03
CA ARG A 196 5.68 9.14 16.80
C ARG A 196 5.09 8.42 17.99
N GLU A 197 4.00 8.93 18.55
CA GLU A 197 3.40 8.43 19.76
C GLU A 197 2.67 7.11 19.51
N LYS A 198 3.10 6.04 20.18
CA LYS A 198 2.49 4.71 20.08
C LYS A 198 1.00 4.71 20.45
N SER A 199 0.58 5.56 21.37
CA SER A 199 -0.82 5.75 21.75
C SER A 199 -1.65 6.21 20.55
N VAL A 200 -1.14 7.19 19.78
CA VAL A 200 -1.80 7.71 18.59
C VAL A 200 -1.90 6.65 17.50
N HIS A 201 -0.84 5.85 17.31
CA HIS A 201 -0.90 4.71 16.37
C HIS A 201 -2.01 3.72 16.75
N ARG A 202 -2.11 3.37 18.04
CA ARG A 202 -3.18 2.48 18.55
C ARG A 202 -4.57 3.05 18.33
N GLU A 203 -4.79 4.32 18.70
CA GLU A 203 -6.07 5.02 18.49
C GLU A 203 -6.49 5.02 17.03
N VAL A 204 -5.56 5.30 16.11
CA VAL A 204 -5.82 5.32 14.66
C VAL A 204 -6.18 3.93 14.15
N ILE A 205 -5.48 2.90 14.58
CA ILE A 205 -5.77 1.52 14.16
C ILE A 205 -7.15 1.09 14.65
N ILE A 206 -7.48 1.36 15.94
CA ILE A 206 -8.79 1.08 16.52
C ILE A 206 -9.89 1.75 15.70
N LYS A 207 -9.76 3.06 15.45
CA LYS A 207 -10.72 3.85 14.66
C LYS A 207 -11.00 3.21 13.29
N ILE A 208 -9.96 2.78 12.58
CA ILE A 208 -10.14 2.21 11.24
C ILE A 208 -10.76 0.81 11.29
N ILE A 209 -10.39 -0.01 12.26
CA ILE A 209 -10.99 -1.35 12.45
C ILE A 209 -12.46 -1.23 12.81
N GLU A 210 -12.81 -0.37 13.79
CA GLU A 210 -14.20 -0.11 14.18
C GLU A 210 -15.03 0.41 13.00
N TYR A 211 -14.48 1.36 12.23
CA TYR A 211 -15.16 1.88 11.06
C TYR A 211 -15.37 0.81 10.00
N ALA A 212 -14.35 -0.01 9.69
CA ALA A 212 -14.47 -1.10 8.73
C ALA A 212 -15.56 -2.11 9.13
N ASP A 213 -15.61 -2.51 10.41
CA ASP A 213 -16.64 -3.39 10.93
C ASP A 213 -18.04 -2.75 10.84
N MET A 214 -18.15 -1.48 11.19
CA MET A 214 -19.40 -0.72 11.14
C MET A 214 -20.02 -0.70 9.73
N ILE A 215 -19.20 -0.49 8.70
CA ILE A 215 -19.66 -0.44 7.30
C ILE A 215 -19.72 -1.82 6.62
N GLY A 216 -19.62 -2.91 7.38
CA GLY A 216 -19.83 -4.27 6.88
C GLY A 216 -18.59 -4.93 6.28
N TYR A 217 -17.42 -4.66 6.82
CA TYR A 217 -16.25 -5.50 6.61
C TYR A 217 -15.97 -6.36 7.83
N LEU A 218 -15.33 -7.49 7.61
CA LEU A 218 -14.75 -8.34 8.64
C LEU A 218 -13.24 -8.09 8.68
N PRO A 219 -12.68 -7.50 9.75
CA PRO A 219 -11.24 -7.43 9.97
C PRO A 219 -10.63 -8.82 10.09
N MET A 220 -9.61 -9.11 9.29
CA MET A 220 -9.01 -10.44 9.20
C MET A 220 -7.62 -10.48 9.82
N LYS A 221 -6.73 -9.56 9.43
CA LYS A 221 -5.33 -9.51 9.87
C LYS A 221 -4.81 -8.08 9.86
N LEU A 222 -3.87 -7.83 10.76
CA LEU A 222 -3.13 -6.57 10.86
C LEU A 222 -1.64 -6.88 11.04
N ASP A 223 -0.78 -6.12 10.37
CA ASP A 223 0.66 -6.05 10.65
C ASP A 223 1.21 -4.68 10.21
N TYR A 224 2.46 -4.37 10.48
CA TYR A 224 3.10 -3.15 10.01
C TYR A 224 3.71 -3.34 8.61
N SER A 225 3.81 -2.25 7.85
CA SER A 225 4.50 -2.22 6.56
C SER A 225 5.98 -2.59 6.70
N PRO A 226 6.58 -3.35 5.76
CA PRO A 226 8.01 -3.70 5.83
C PRO A 226 8.93 -2.49 5.62
N ILE A 227 8.39 -1.39 5.11
CA ILE A 227 9.11 -0.14 4.83
C ILE A 227 8.32 1.06 5.38
N LYS A 228 9.05 2.08 5.83
CA LYS A 228 8.45 3.36 6.20
C LYS A 228 7.93 4.13 5.00
N GLY A 229 6.92 4.97 5.23
CA GLY A 229 6.48 6.00 4.30
C GLY A 229 7.57 7.05 4.02
N PRO A 230 7.35 7.95 3.04
CA PRO A 230 8.37 8.88 2.55
C PRO A 230 9.03 9.73 3.66
N GLU A 231 8.23 10.23 4.61
CA GLU A 231 8.71 11.08 5.72
C GLU A 231 9.19 10.28 6.94
N GLY A 232 9.22 8.95 6.82
CA GLY A 232 9.61 8.04 7.90
C GLY A 232 8.49 7.60 8.82
N ASN A 233 7.23 7.81 8.44
CA ASN A 233 6.07 7.29 9.16
C ASN A 233 6.02 5.76 9.13
N ILE A 234 5.68 5.16 10.26
CA ILE A 234 5.29 3.76 10.35
C ILE A 234 3.85 3.65 9.82
N GLU A 235 3.62 2.72 8.91
CA GLU A 235 2.33 2.45 8.29
C GLU A 235 1.91 1.01 8.60
N TYR A 236 0.60 0.72 8.59
CA TYR A 236 0.09 -0.61 8.93
C TYR A 236 -0.72 -1.19 7.78
N LEU A 237 -0.61 -2.49 7.59
CA LEU A 237 -1.35 -3.27 6.60
C LEU A 237 -2.54 -3.91 7.30
N LEU A 238 -3.75 -3.51 6.92
CA LEU A 238 -4.99 -4.12 7.40
C LEU A 238 -5.62 -4.92 6.26
N HIS A 239 -5.88 -6.20 6.52
CA HIS A 239 -6.65 -7.08 5.64
C HIS A 239 -8.09 -7.17 6.14
N ILE A 240 -9.04 -6.87 5.28
CA ILE A 240 -10.47 -6.92 5.54
C ILE A 240 -11.20 -7.67 4.42
N LYS A 241 -12.33 -8.28 4.75
CA LYS A 241 -13.19 -9.00 3.81
C LYS A 241 -14.60 -8.44 3.86
N LYS A 242 -15.27 -8.34 2.71
CA LYS A 242 -16.69 -7.95 2.67
C LYS A 242 -17.54 -8.96 3.44
N ASN A 243 -18.38 -8.47 4.34
CA ASN A 243 -19.30 -9.28 5.15
C ASN A 243 -20.74 -9.08 4.69
N VAL A 244 -21.26 -10.02 3.93
CA VAL A 244 -22.62 -9.98 3.36
C VAL A 244 -23.72 -10.26 4.37
N LYS A 245 -23.40 -10.86 5.52
CA LYS A 245 -24.41 -11.12 6.56
C LYS A 245 -25.01 -9.84 7.14
N ILE A 246 -24.26 -8.72 7.07
CA ILE A 246 -24.72 -7.41 7.54
C ILE A 246 -25.74 -6.79 6.56
N GLU A 247 -25.71 -7.13 5.27
CA GLU A 247 -26.69 -6.62 4.29
C GLU A 247 -28.08 -7.24 4.44
N GLN A 248 -28.16 -8.46 4.97
CA GLN A 248 -29.44 -9.15 5.22
C GLN A 248 -30.16 -8.64 6.46
N ASP A 249 -29.45 -7.96 7.36
CA ASP A 249 -29.98 -7.34 8.58
C ASP A 249 -30.16 -5.80 8.42
N ALA A 250 -30.40 -5.31 7.20
CA ALA A 250 -30.46 -3.89 6.87
C ALA A 250 -31.52 -3.11 7.68
N ASP A 251 -32.57 -3.77 8.16
CA ASP A 251 -33.60 -3.18 9.02
C ASP A 251 -33.07 -2.80 10.43
N ASN A 252 -31.87 -3.26 10.82
CA ASN A 252 -31.24 -2.99 12.13
C ASN A 252 -29.97 -2.10 12.02
N HIS A 253 -29.74 -1.42 10.90
CA HIS A 253 -28.51 -0.63 10.70
C HIS A 253 -28.44 0.57 11.68
N GLU A 254 -29.57 1.25 11.91
CA GLU A 254 -29.65 2.37 12.86
C GLU A 254 -29.45 1.89 14.31
N ASP A 255 -30.03 0.77 14.70
CA ASP A 255 -29.88 0.21 16.05
C ASP A 255 -28.42 -0.20 16.34
N ARG A 256 -27.71 -0.77 15.35
CA ARG A 256 -26.27 -1.07 15.47
C ARG A 256 -25.39 0.16 15.58
N VAL A 257 -25.74 1.25 14.93
CA VAL A 257 -25.05 2.54 15.08
C VAL A 257 -25.26 3.06 16.50
N TYR A 258 -26.46 2.93 17.05
CA TYR A 258 -26.77 3.33 18.44
C TYR A 258 -26.13 2.42 19.48
N GLU A 259 -26.12 1.09 19.30
CA GLU A 259 -25.39 0.16 20.18
C GLU A 259 -23.88 0.43 20.19
N LYS A 260 -23.27 0.69 19.01
CA LYS A 260 -21.84 1.03 18.91
C LYS A 260 -21.52 2.45 19.37
N MET A 261 -22.47 3.38 19.37
CA MET A 261 -22.29 4.68 20.02
C MET A 261 -22.28 4.55 21.55
N ALA A 262 -22.98 3.57 22.12
CA ALA A 262 -22.89 3.24 23.54
C ALA A 262 -21.52 2.62 23.92
N GLU A 263 -20.83 1.93 23.01
CA GLU A 263 -19.44 1.47 23.19
C GLU A 263 -18.40 2.63 23.20
N ASN A 264 -18.81 3.88 22.96
CA ASN A 264 -17.92 5.06 23.07
C ASN A 264 -17.43 5.36 24.51
N GLU A 265 -17.94 4.66 25.50
CA GLU A 265 -17.45 4.74 26.89
C GLU A 265 -16.19 3.91 27.14
N LEU A 266 -15.82 2.98 26.23
CA LEU A 266 -14.64 2.13 26.41
C LEU A 266 -13.34 2.92 26.20
N THR A 267 -12.41 2.72 27.11
CA THR A 267 -11.04 3.23 26.97
C THR A 267 -10.34 2.56 25.78
N PRO A 268 -9.30 3.17 25.20
CA PRO A 268 -8.52 2.55 24.12
C PRO A 268 -7.99 1.15 24.48
N ASN A 269 -7.66 0.90 25.73
CA ASN A 269 -7.21 -0.43 26.18
C ASN A 269 -8.32 -1.48 26.11
N GLN A 270 -9.50 -1.15 26.59
CA GLN A 270 -10.67 -2.03 26.52
C GLN A 270 -11.09 -2.30 25.06
N LYS A 271 -11.04 -1.28 24.19
CA LYS A 271 -11.31 -1.45 22.76
C LYS A 271 -10.32 -2.41 22.11
N MET A 272 -9.01 -2.34 22.44
CA MET A 272 -8.02 -3.29 21.95
C MET A 272 -8.30 -4.71 22.42
N GLU A 273 -8.74 -4.91 23.64
CA GLU A 273 -9.12 -6.22 24.19
C GLU A 273 -10.33 -6.80 23.43
N VAL A 274 -11.36 -6.02 23.20
CA VAL A 274 -12.53 -6.41 22.39
C VAL A 274 -12.12 -6.78 20.96
N ILE A 275 -11.27 -5.98 20.32
CA ILE A 275 -10.77 -6.26 18.97
C ILE A 275 -9.94 -7.55 18.95
N GLN A 276 -9.10 -7.78 19.95
CA GLN A 276 -8.31 -8.99 20.08
C GLN A 276 -9.18 -10.23 20.29
N GLU A 277 -10.19 -10.16 21.14
CA GLU A 277 -11.14 -11.25 21.38
C GLU A 277 -11.96 -11.56 20.13
N LYS A 278 -12.50 -10.53 19.47
CA LYS A 278 -13.39 -10.69 18.31
C LYS A 278 -12.69 -11.11 17.04
N TYR A 279 -11.47 -10.59 16.78
CA TYR A 279 -10.75 -10.75 15.50
C TYR A 279 -9.38 -11.42 15.61
N GLY A 280 -8.89 -11.67 16.82
CA GLY A 280 -7.55 -12.21 17.05
C GLY A 280 -6.42 -11.20 16.72
N ILE A 281 -6.71 -9.89 16.69
CA ILE A 281 -5.75 -8.84 16.31
C ILE A 281 -5.14 -8.20 17.56
N ASP A 282 -3.85 -8.47 17.84
CA ASP A 282 -3.07 -7.86 18.92
C ASP A 282 -2.48 -6.51 18.49
N ILE A 283 -3.28 -5.45 18.55
CA ILE A 283 -2.85 -4.08 18.18
C ILE A 283 -1.65 -3.63 19.02
N ARG A 284 -1.62 -3.93 20.33
CA ARG A 284 -0.54 -3.52 21.23
C ARG A 284 0.79 -4.15 20.80
N GLY A 285 0.82 -5.46 20.64
CA GLY A 285 2.02 -6.20 20.22
C GLY A 285 2.51 -5.76 18.85
N ILE A 286 1.61 -5.54 17.89
CA ILE A 286 1.96 -5.09 16.53
C ILE A 286 2.59 -3.70 16.55
N VAL A 287 2.03 -2.73 17.29
CA VAL A 287 2.59 -1.38 17.41
C VAL A 287 3.96 -1.40 18.10
N GLU A 288 4.11 -2.18 19.18
CA GLU A 288 5.40 -2.34 19.85
C GLU A 288 6.47 -2.93 18.93
N LYS A 289 6.11 -3.97 18.17
CA LYS A 289 7.01 -4.61 17.20
C LYS A 289 7.41 -3.66 16.08
N ALA A 290 6.45 -2.92 15.53
CA ALA A 290 6.69 -1.93 14.47
C ALA A 290 7.71 -0.86 14.89
N HIS A 291 7.54 -0.29 16.07
CA HIS A 291 8.45 0.73 16.62
C HIS A 291 9.85 0.21 17.00
N LYS A 292 10.01 -1.10 17.19
CA LYS A 292 11.32 -1.73 17.44
C LYS A 292 12.04 -2.11 16.15
N SER A 293 11.28 -2.45 15.10
CA SER A 293 11.83 -3.00 13.85
C SER A 293 12.10 -1.94 12.80
N LEU A 294 11.44 -0.82 12.89
CA LEU A 294 11.55 0.32 11.98
C LEU A 294 12.06 1.58 12.71
#